data_2370a0eb44e31f079cf9bc5c82055949
#
_entry.id   2370a0eb44e31f079cf9bc5c82055949
#
_cell.length_a   1.000
_cell.length_b   1.000
_cell.length_c   1.000
_cell.angle_alpha   90.00
_cell.angle_beta   90.00
_cell.angle_gamma   90.00
#
_symmetry.space_group_name_H-M   'P 1'
#
loop_
_entity.id
_entity.type
_entity.pdbx_description
1 polymer ?
#
loop_
_entity_poly.entity_id
_entity_poly.type
_entity_poly.pdbx_seq_one_letter_code
_entity_poly.pdbx_strand_id
1 'polypeptide(L)'
;MTLTADTLLAGPRGRRLCLEVLRLAPDGPEARDAAWAVSWAAQALDENPGTVVAIAGDASSFTEPEVSPAEAAAALARVAIPELTDALLFTALSLAVDHAAYWQPPSGEDVLAATEDLQPVLERVAAAVAGAPGTSWWGSGVERDTQAMVRWENSPASMEAPEELSARWRSEQVEEEVSFARQIDDVRLSGSWWSTPAFALPRSTRVRGTAGPVGLTLVEDSWGWTSARVRPLAAPDGEVIEIDGPEAWAALCRRHPFPVTASRRNVWGRTTGREGMWMQPDWAAVAGEAAGVHLSVSGYLATAGRVVGLGDLGASTVAGWGPDETFWFSPVEQSAPEQEWVRDGDTWNRV
;
A
#
# COMPACT_ATOMS: atom_id res chain seq x y z
N MET A 1 13.68 3.29 10.02
CA MET A 1 14.62 3.09 8.87
C MET A 1 14.90 4.42 8.18
N THR A 2 16.12 4.67 7.67
CA THR A 2 16.40 5.87 6.87
C THR A 2 15.92 5.63 5.43
N LEU A 3 15.17 6.57 4.86
CA LEU A 3 14.74 6.50 3.47
C LEU A 3 15.95 6.69 2.55
N THR A 4 16.19 5.72 1.68
CA THR A 4 17.27 5.75 0.67
C THR A 4 16.71 5.32 -0.69
N ALA A 5 17.45 5.55 -1.77
CA ALA A 5 17.05 5.05 -3.08
C ALA A 5 16.86 3.53 -3.06
N ASP A 6 17.78 2.79 -2.46
CA ASP A 6 17.71 1.33 -2.37
C ASP A 6 16.47 0.85 -1.62
N THR A 7 16.12 1.51 -0.50
CA THR A 7 14.93 1.14 0.27
C THR A 7 13.64 1.43 -0.49
N LEU A 8 13.57 2.52 -1.25
CA LEU A 8 12.43 2.82 -2.14
C LEU A 8 12.30 1.77 -3.24
N LEU A 9 13.39 1.43 -3.92
CA LEU A 9 13.35 0.50 -5.06
C LEU A 9 13.22 -0.97 -4.64
N ALA A 10 13.42 -1.27 -3.36
CA ALA A 10 13.30 -2.63 -2.84
C ALA A 10 11.86 -3.18 -2.92
N GLY A 11 10.84 -2.33 -2.79
CA GLY A 11 9.43 -2.70 -2.83
C GLY A 11 8.70 -2.24 -4.10
N PRO A 12 7.62 -2.92 -4.51
CA PRO A 12 6.83 -2.52 -5.67
C PRO A 12 6.23 -1.12 -5.50
N ARG A 13 5.82 -0.75 -4.29
CA ARG A 13 5.21 0.56 -4.03
C ARG A 13 6.19 1.72 -4.13
N GLY A 14 7.43 1.53 -3.70
CA GLY A 14 8.48 2.55 -3.88
C GLY A 14 8.88 2.73 -5.35
N ARG A 15 8.95 1.62 -6.13
CA ARG A 15 9.15 1.73 -7.59
C ARG A 15 7.99 2.44 -8.27
N ARG A 16 6.74 2.09 -7.88
CA ARG A 16 5.55 2.77 -8.38
C ARG A 16 5.57 4.26 -8.05
N LEU A 17 5.90 4.64 -6.83
CA LEU A 17 6.06 6.03 -6.42
C LEU A 17 7.01 6.80 -7.36
N CYS A 18 8.16 6.22 -7.68
CA CYS A 18 9.14 6.84 -8.58
C CYS A 18 8.58 7.02 -10.01
N LEU A 19 7.78 6.07 -10.49
CA LEU A 19 7.10 6.19 -11.77
C LEU A 19 6.04 7.30 -11.75
N GLU A 20 5.23 7.39 -10.68
CA GLU A 20 4.22 8.42 -10.51
C GLU A 20 4.83 9.83 -10.42
N VAL A 21 5.99 9.99 -9.79
CA VAL A 21 6.73 11.27 -9.78
C VAL A 21 7.03 11.75 -11.20
N LEU A 22 7.46 10.86 -12.10
CA LEU A 22 7.72 11.23 -13.51
C LEU A 22 6.42 11.51 -14.28
N ARG A 23 5.33 10.80 -13.97
CA ARG A 23 4.01 11.04 -14.58
C ARG A 23 3.40 12.38 -14.18
N LEU A 24 3.76 12.89 -13.01
CA LEU A 24 3.36 14.21 -12.51
C LEU A 24 4.27 15.36 -13.03
N ALA A 25 5.22 15.07 -13.91
CA ALA A 25 5.99 16.10 -14.56
C ALA A 25 5.08 17.03 -15.39
N PRO A 26 5.44 18.32 -15.53
CA PRO A 26 4.66 19.25 -16.34
C PRO A 26 4.42 18.74 -17.77
N ASP A 27 3.22 19.01 -18.30
CA ASP A 27 2.88 18.58 -19.67
C ASP A 27 3.87 19.14 -20.69
N GLY A 28 4.39 18.26 -21.52
CA GLY A 28 5.37 18.54 -22.53
C GLY A 28 5.52 17.38 -23.52
N PRO A 29 6.24 17.56 -24.63
CA PRO A 29 6.41 16.48 -25.60
C PRO A 29 7.06 15.23 -24.97
N GLU A 30 8.11 15.40 -24.16
CA GLU A 30 8.80 14.30 -23.50
C GLU A 30 7.89 13.56 -22.50
N ALA A 31 7.07 14.29 -21.73
CA ALA A 31 6.14 13.70 -20.78
C ALA A 31 5.04 12.92 -21.50
N ARG A 32 4.49 13.43 -22.61
CA ARG A 32 3.50 12.73 -23.43
C ARG A 32 4.06 11.48 -24.10
N ASP A 33 5.27 11.58 -24.68
CA ASP A 33 5.97 10.45 -25.28
C ASP A 33 6.22 9.35 -24.25
N ALA A 34 6.65 9.71 -23.03
CA ALA A 34 6.88 8.78 -21.95
C ALA A 34 5.57 8.14 -21.47
N ALA A 35 4.50 8.92 -21.29
CA ALA A 35 3.21 8.39 -20.87
C ALA A 35 2.67 7.40 -21.90
N TRP A 36 2.80 7.69 -23.19
CA TRP A 36 2.42 6.81 -24.29
C TRP A 36 3.25 5.51 -24.27
N ALA A 37 4.57 5.62 -24.17
CA ALA A 37 5.46 4.45 -24.16
C ALA A 37 5.22 3.56 -22.94
N VAL A 38 5.06 4.15 -21.74
CA VAL A 38 4.73 3.41 -20.50
C VAL A 38 3.39 2.68 -20.63
N SER A 39 2.36 3.35 -21.17
CA SER A 39 1.03 2.75 -21.32
C SER A 39 1.07 1.47 -22.18
N TRP A 40 1.74 1.52 -23.33
CA TRP A 40 1.82 0.35 -24.24
C TRP A 40 2.75 -0.74 -23.72
N ALA A 41 3.91 -0.36 -23.16
CA ALA A 41 4.81 -1.36 -22.56
C ALA A 41 4.15 -2.06 -21.36
N ALA A 42 3.42 -1.31 -20.52
CA ALA A 42 2.69 -1.88 -19.39
C ALA A 42 1.56 -2.81 -19.85
N GLN A 43 0.78 -2.40 -20.85
CA GLN A 43 -0.29 -3.24 -21.39
C GLN A 43 0.22 -4.58 -21.92
N ALA A 44 1.37 -4.59 -22.59
CA ALA A 44 1.99 -5.83 -23.07
C ALA A 44 2.47 -6.77 -21.95
N LEU A 45 2.69 -6.23 -20.73
CA LEU A 45 3.14 -6.97 -19.55
C LEU A 45 2.00 -7.34 -18.59
N ASP A 46 0.78 -6.84 -18.82
CA ASP A 46 -0.36 -7.10 -17.95
C ASP A 46 -0.93 -8.50 -18.22
N GLU A 47 -1.10 -9.31 -17.17
CA GLU A 47 -1.73 -10.65 -17.31
C GLU A 47 -3.22 -10.57 -17.68
N ASN A 48 -3.87 -9.44 -17.36
CA ASN A 48 -5.27 -9.18 -17.66
C ASN A 48 -5.41 -7.82 -18.36
N PRO A 49 -4.85 -7.68 -19.57
CA PRO A 49 -4.88 -6.40 -20.27
C PRO A 49 -6.33 -5.97 -20.51
N GLY A 50 -6.66 -4.76 -20.08
CA GLY A 50 -7.96 -4.15 -20.34
C GLY A 50 -8.19 -3.99 -21.85
N THR A 51 -9.46 -3.87 -22.26
CA THR A 51 -9.78 -3.58 -23.65
C THR A 51 -9.38 -2.15 -24.01
N VAL A 52 -8.45 -1.96 -24.95
CA VAL A 52 -8.15 -0.65 -25.51
C VAL A 52 -9.28 -0.24 -26.46
N VAL A 53 -9.98 0.82 -26.11
CA VAL A 53 -10.96 1.45 -27.00
C VAL A 53 -10.27 2.54 -27.80
N ALA A 54 -9.95 2.30 -29.06
CA ALA A 54 -9.49 3.33 -29.98
C ALA A 54 -10.69 4.24 -30.34
N ILE A 55 -10.67 5.49 -29.89
CA ILE A 55 -11.75 6.46 -30.12
C ILE A 55 -11.60 7.19 -31.47
N ALA A 56 -10.58 6.92 -32.27
CA ALA A 56 -10.33 7.62 -33.53
C ALA A 56 -10.14 6.67 -34.69
N GLY A 57 -11.01 6.76 -35.70
CA GLY A 57 -10.84 6.11 -36.98
C GLY A 57 -11.54 4.75 -37.15
N ASP A 58 -11.27 4.08 -38.28
CA ASP A 58 -11.76 2.75 -38.57
C ASP A 58 -11.05 1.73 -37.67
N ALA A 59 -11.77 1.19 -36.69
CA ALA A 59 -11.27 0.20 -35.73
C ALA A 59 -10.65 -1.02 -36.39
N SER A 60 -11.02 -1.33 -37.67
CA SER A 60 -10.50 -2.46 -38.41
C SER A 60 -9.05 -2.30 -38.89
N SER A 61 -8.48 -1.08 -38.80
CA SER A 61 -7.11 -0.76 -39.23
C SER A 61 -6.17 -0.45 -38.06
N PHE A 62 -6.65 -0.47 -36.80
CA PHE A 62 -5.80 -0.21 -35.64
C PHE A 62 -4.90 -1.41 -35.36
N THR A 63 -3.60 -1.18 -35.40
CA THR A 63 -2.59 -2.12 -34.93
C THR A 63 -2.03 -1.60 -33.62
N GLU A 64 -2.09 -2.41 -32.56
CA GLU A 64 -1.52 -2.04 -31.27
C GLU A 64 -0.01 -1.83 -31.41
N PRO A 65 0.53 -0.71 -30.94
CA PRO A 65 1.98 -0.47 -30.97
C PRO A 65 2.71 -1.48 -30.07
N GLU A 66 3.78 -2.06 -30.59
CA GLU A 66 4.70 -2.86 -29.80
C GLU A 66 5.76 -1.93 -29.20
N VAL A 67 5.71 -1.74 -27.89
CA VAL A 67 6.67 -0.92 -27.14
C VAL A 67 7.35 -1.79 -26.08
N SER A 68 8.67 -1.89 -26.18
CA SER A 68 9.48 -2.65 -25.22
C SER A 68 9.71 -1.87 -23.92
N PRO A 69 10.05 -2.56 -22.79
CA PRO A 69 10.49 -1.90 -21.57
C PRO A 69 11.68 -0.96 -21.79
N ALA A 70 12.63 -1.32 -22.65
CA ALA A 70 13.78 -0.48 -22.99
C ALA A 70 13.37 0.83 -23.68
N GLU A 71 12.40 0.82 -24.58
CA GLU A 71 11.86 2.03 -25.22
C GLU A 71 11.11 2.91 -24.23
N ALA A 72 10.33 2.30 -23.33
CA ALA A 72 9.68 3.03 -22.23
C ALA A 72 10.70 3.67 -21.29
N ALA A 73 11.77 2.97 -20.94
CA ALA A 73 12.87 3.50 -20.14
C ALA A 73 13.57 4.65 -20.82
N ALA A 74 13.85 4.53 -22.12
CA ALA A 74 14.48 5.60 -22.91
C ALA A 74 13.58 6.85 -23.01
N ALA A 75 12.26 6.67 -23.10
CA ALA A 75 11.30 7.77 -23.07
C ALA A 75 11.29 8.46 -21.70
N LEU A 76 11.16 7.69 -20.60
CA LEU A 76 11.18 8.21 -19.23
C LEU A 76 12.51 8.90 -18.87
N ALA A 77 13.64 8.45 -19.41
CA ALA A 77 14.94 9.08 -19.16
C ALA A 77 15.02 10.52 -19.67
N ARG A 78 14.22 10.89 -20.67
CA ARG A 78 14.13 12.26 -21.19
C ARG A 78 13.27 13.19 -20.34
N VAL A 79 12.38 12.63 -19.51
CA VAL A 79 11.53 13.43 -18.63
C VAL A 79 12.36 14.02 -17.50
N ALA A 80 12.32 15.34 -17.34
CA ALA A 80 12.93 16.00 -16.20
C ALA A 80 12.19 15.65 -14.91
N ILE A 81 12.91 15.40 -13.82
CA ILE A 81 12.29 15.24 -12.50
C ILE A 81 11.66 16.60 -12.15
N PRO A 82 10.34 16.63 -11.83
CA PRO A 82 9.68 17.86 -11.42
C PRO A 82 10.22 18.37 -10.09
N GLU A 83 9.88 19.61 -9.73
CA GLU A 83 10.14 20.12 -8.39
C GLU A 83 9.40 19.26 -7.35
N LEU A 84 10.16 18.63 -6.44
CA LEU A 84 9.63 17.71 -5.42
C LEU A 84 9.04 18.49 -4.24
N THR A 85 7.94 19.18 -4.49
CA THR A 85 7.18 19.85 -3.44
C THR A 85 6.46 18.84 -2.55
N ASP A 86 6.09 19.22 -1.31
CA ASP A 86 5.29 18.38 -0.41
C ASP A 86 3.99 17.90 -1.06
N ALA A 87 3.33 18.78 -1.82
CA ALA A 87 2.08 18.45 -2.52
C ALA A 87 2.30 17.39 -3.61
N LEU A 88 3.34 17.56 -4.46
CA LEU A 88 3.66 16.61 -5.52
C LEU A 88 4.03 15.24 -4.94
N LEU A 89 4.89 15.22 -3.92
CA LEU A 89 5.29 13.98 -3.24
C LEU A 89 4.10 13.26 -2.60
N PHE A 90 3.19 14.01 -1.98
CA PHE A 90 1.98 13.43 -1.39
C PHE A 90 1.02 12.89 -2.46
N THR A 91 0.88 13.57 -3.60
CA THR A 91 0.09 13.08 -4.74
C THR A 91 0.70 11.82 -5.34
N ALA A 92 2.02 11.79 -5.57
CA ALA A 92 2.70 10.60 -6.07
C ALA A 92 2.57 9.40 -5.11
N LEU A 93 2.69 9.65 -3.80
CA LEU A 93 2.47 8.64 -2.76
C LEU A 93 1.03 8.11 -2.80
N SER A 94 0.03 9.00 -2.87
CA SER A 94 -1.38 8.64 -2.97
C SER A 94 -1.67 7.74 -4.17
N LEU A 95 -1.16 8.11 -5.36
CA LEU A 95 -1.29 7.29 -6.56
C LEU A 95 -0.62 5.93 -6.43
N ALA A 96 0.58 5.87 -5.86
CA ALA A 96 1.28 4.61 -5.63
C ALA A 96 0.53 3.69 -4.65
N VAL A 97 -0.16 4.25 -3.65
CA VAL A 97 -0.98 3.51 -2.68
C VAL A 97 -2.28 3.04 -3.32
N ASP A 98 -3.00 3.91 -4.04
CA ASP A 98 -4.28 3.60 -4.68
C ASP A 98 -4.17 2.44 -5.70
N HIS A 99 -3.05 2.33 -6.39
CA HIS A 99 -2.79 1.22 -7.31
C HIS A 99 -2.35 -0.09 -6.63
N ALA A 100 -2.39 -0.19 -5.31
CA ALA A 100 -2.08 -1.41 -4.58
C ALA A 100 -3.30 -2.34 -4.52
N ALA A 101 -3.38 -3.30 -5.43
CA ALA A 101 -4.47 -4.26 -5.53
C ALA A 101 -3.94 -5.70 -5.32
N TYR A 102 -3.60 -6.05 -4.08
CA TYR A 102 -2.94 -7.33 -3.75
C TYR A 102 -3.86 -8.56 -3.76
N TRP A 103 -5.11 -8.39 -4.15
CA TRP A 103 -6.07 -9.46 -4.42
C TRP A 103 -5.96 -10.02 -5.85
N GLN A 104 -5.16 -9.40 -6.72
CA GLN A 104 -4.93 -9.76 -8.12
C GLN A 104 -3.43 -9.78 -8.45
N PRO A 105 -3.02 -10.29 -9.64
CA PRO A 105 -1.66 -10.13 -10.15
C PRO A 105 -1.24 -8.66 -10.20
N PRO A 106 0.07 -8.35 -10.13
CA PRO A 106 0.56 -6.99 -10.31
C PRO A 106 0.09 -6.40 -11.64
N SER A 107 -0.26 -5.12 -11.64
CA SER A 107 -0.58 -4.41 -12.88
C SER A 107 0.63 -4.38 -13.82
N GLY A 108 0.39 -4.26 -15.12
CA GLY A 108 1.48 -4.16 -16.09
C GLY A 108 2.45 -3.02 -15.80
N GLU A 109 1.99 -1.91 -15.21
CA GLU A 109 2.87 -0.82 -14.77
C GLU A 109 3.76 -1.22 -13.59
N ASP A 110 3.26 -2.02 -12.65
CA ASP A 110 4.07 -2.53 -11.55
C ASP A 110 5.09 -3.56 -12.05
N VAL A 111 4.71 -4.39 -13.03
CA VAL A 111 5.62 -5.32 -13.71
C VAL A 111 6.69 -4.55 -14.48
N LEU A 112 6.30 -3.54 -15.26
CA LEU A 112 7.22 -2.67 -16.01
C LEU A 112 8.22 -1.98 -15.07
N ALA A 113 7.75 -1.41 -13.95
CA ALA A 113 8.59 -0.76 -12.95
C ALA A 113 9.57 -1.72 -12.26
N ALA A 114 9.37 -3.03 -12.37
CA ALA A 114 10.26 -4.05 -11.83
C ALA A 114 11.32 -4.54 -12.84
N THR A 115 11.26 -4.13 -14.11
CA THR A 115 12.22 -4.54 -15.13
C THR A 115 13.59 -3.91 -14.92
N GLU A 116 14.64 -4.63 -15.33
CA GLU A 116 16.02 -4.13 -15.30
C GLU A 116 16.20 -2.87 -16.17
N ASP A 117 15.44 -2.75 -17.26
CA ASP A 117 15.49 -1.59 -18.16
C ASP A 117 15.08 -0.28 -17.46
N LEU A 118 14.08 -0.33 -16.57
CA LEU A 118 13.61 0.85 -15.86
C LEU A 118 14.48 1.22 -14.66
N GLN A 119 15.26 0.28 -14.12
CA GLN A 119 16.00 0.50 -12.89
C GLN A 119 16.87 1.79 -12.90
N PRO A 120 17.70 2.10 -13.94
CA PRO A 120 18.52 3.31 -13.91
C PRO A 120 17.70 4.62 -13.86
N VAL A 121 16.53 4.62 -14.50
CA VAL A 121 15.63 5.78 -14.47
C VAL A 121 15.02 5.94 -13.09
N LEU A 122 14.53 4.86 -12.51
CA LEU A 122 13.91 4.88 -11.18
C LEU A 122 14.94 5.19 -10.08
N GLU A 123 16.18 4.74 -10.19
CA GLU A 123 17.29 5.08 -9.27
C GLU A 123 17.52 6.60 -9.20
N ARG A 124 17.53 7.26 -10.34
CA ARG A 124 17.65 8.72 -10.42
C ARG A 124 16.53 9.42 -9.66
N VAL A 125 15.29 8.96 -9.84
CA VAL A 125 14.12 9.52 -9.15
C VAL A 125 14.12 9.18 -7.66
N ALA A 126 14.41 7.94 -7.32
CA ALA A 126 14.48 7.48 -5.94
C ALA A 126 15.53 8.26 -5.12
N ALA A 127 16.68 8.55 -5.70
CA ALA A 127 17.71 9.37 -5.06
C ALA A 127 17.22 10.81 -4.80
N ALA A 128 16.51 11.41 -5.76
CA ALA A 128 15.92 12.72 -5.59
C ALA A 128 14.82 12.74 -4.52
N VAL A 129 13.92 11.76 -4.54
CA VAL A 129 12.84 11.62 -3.55
C VAL A 129 13.42 11.41 -2.15
N ALA A 130 14.39 10.52 -1.98
CA ALA A 130 15.02 10.26 -0.67
C ALA A 130 15.72 11.50 -0.09
N GLY A 131 16.22 12.41 -0.93
CA GLY A 131 16.83 13.67 -0.52
C GLY A 131 15.86 14.84 -0.36
N ALA A 132 14.58 14.66 -0.69
CA ALA A 132 13.61 15.75 -0.64
C ALA A 132 13.14 16.06 0.81
N PRO A 133 13.08 17.35 1.21
CA PRO A 133 12.63 17.70 2.57
C PRO A 133 11.22 17.18 2.92
N GLY A 134 10.31 17.14 1.96
CA GLY A 134 8.92 16.69 2.12
C GLY A 134 8.77 15.23 2.54
N THR A 135 9.83 14.41 2.44
CA THR A 135 9.81 13.00 2.87
C THR A 135 10.29 12.80 4.30
N SER A 136 10.68 13.85 5.01
CA SER A 136 11.29 13.76 6.35
C SER A 136 10.43 13.01 7.39
N TRP A 137 9.12 13.05 7.25
CA TRP A 137 8.17 12.38 8.14
C TRP A 137 7.90 10.91 7.75
N TRP A 138 8.30 10.46 6.55
CA TRP A 138 7.96 9.13 6.04
C TRP A 138 8.57 7.98 6.86
N GLY A 139 9.69 8.22 7.50
CA GLY A 139 10.35 7.26 8.38
C GLY A 139 10.06 7.47 9.87
N SER A 140 9.23 8.46 10.23
CA SER A 140 8.91 8.68 11.63
C SER A 140 7.94 7.63 12.16
N GLY A 141 8.02 7.33 13.45
CA GLY A 141 7.05 6.52 14.16
C GLY A 141 5.70 7.23 14.32
N VAL A 142 4.81 6.59 15.05
CA VAL A 142 3.47 7.12 15.32
C VAL A 142 3.53 8.51 15.95
N GLU A 143 2.85 9.47 15.32
CA GLU A 143 2.71 10.84 15.84
C GLU A 143 1.53 10.90 16.81
N ARG A 144 1.78 10.73 18.11
CA ARG A 144 0.74 10.52 19.12
C ARG A 144 -0.21 11.71 19.31
N ASP A 145 0.27 12.91 19.06
CA ASP A 145 -0.49 14.16 19.35
C ASP A 145 -1.49 14.52 18.25
N THR A 146 -1.37 13.91 17.08
CA THR A 146 -2.18 14.29 15.90
C THR A 146 -2.89 13.09 15.27
N GLN A 147 -3.37 12.15 16.06
CA GLN A 147 -4.04 10.96 15.55
C GLN A 147 -5.52 11.22 15.26
N ALA A 148 -6.00 10.70 14.12
CA ALA A 148 -7.43 10.66 13.82
C ALA A 148 -7.84 9.37 13.10
N MET A 149 -9.00 8.87 13.49
CA MET A 149 -9.68 7.76 12.82
C MET A 149 -10.48 8.31 11.64
N VAL A 150 -10.32 7.69 10.48
CA VAL A 150 -11.19 7.92 9.32
C VAL A 150 -12.23 6.80 9.27
N ARG A 151 -13.48 7.17 9.18
CA ARG A 151 -14.61 6.25 9.01
C ARG A 151 -15.35 6.62 7.73
N TRP A 152 -15.35 5.70 6.81
CA TRP A 152 -16.05 5.84 5.52
C TRP A 152 -17.55 5.69 5.68
N GLU A 153 -18.31 6.22 4.73
CA GLU A 153 -19.74 5.93 4.63
C GLU A 153 -19.98 4.42 4.66
N ASN A 154 -20.96 3.99 5.40
CA ASN A 154 -21.35 2.58 5.56
C ASN A 154 -20.36 1.68 6.32
N SER A 155 -19.29 2.21 6.91
CA SER A 155 -18.44 1.41 7.79
C SER A 155 -19.12 1.24 9.14
N PRO A 156 -19.38 0.01 9.60
CA PRO A 156 -19.98 -0.21 10.92
C PRO A 156 -19.02 0.25 12.02
N ALA A 157 -19.55 0.93 13.04
CA ALA A 157 -18.79 1.17 14.25
C ALA A 157 -18.78 -0.13 15.07
N SER A 158 -17.61 -0.63 15.43
CA SER A 158 -17.54 -1.71 16.43
C SER A 158 -17.73 -1.12 17.84
N MET A 159 -18.52 -1.82 18.63
CA MET A 159 -18.72 -1.54 20.06
C MET A 159 -17.95 -2.53 20.96
N GLU A 160 -17.23 -3.45 20.34
CA GLU A 160 -16.52 -4.51 21.06
C GLU A 160 -15.17 -4.00 21.57
N ALA A 161 -14.71 -4.59 22.67
CA ALA A 161 -13.40 -4.30 23.23
C ALA A 161 -12.28 -4.80 22.30
N PRO A 162 -11.14 -4.10 22.20
CA PRO A 162 -10.02 -4.52 21.36
C PRO A 162 -9.50 -5.95 21.66
N GLU A 163 -9.55 -6.37 22.91
CA GLU A 163 -9.16 -7.72 23.34
C GLU A 163 -10.09 -8.80 22.73
N GLU A 164 -11.41 -8.54 22.73
CA GLU A 164 -12.40 -9.44 22.14
C GLU A 164 -12.24 -9.51 20.62
N LEU A 165 -12.00 -8.36 19.98
CA LEU A 165 -11.73 -8.27 18.54
C LEU A 165 -10.49 -9.06 18.14
N SER A 166 -9.41 -8.98 18.92
CA SER A 166 -8.16 -9.71 18.68
C SER A 166 -8.32 -11.22 18.87
N ALA A 167 -9.04 -11.63 19.88
CA ALA A 167 -9.33 -13.05 20.14
C ALA A 167 -10.23 -13.64 19.04
N ARG A 168 -11.25 -12.89 18.60
CA ARG A 168 -12.14 -13.30 17.51
C ARG A 168 -11.37 -13.40 16.20
N TRP A 169 -10.52 -12.42 15.86
CA TRP A 169 -9.65 -12.47 14.69
C TRP A 169 -8.87 -13.79 14.62
N ARG A 170 -8.27 -14.20 15.73
CA ARG A 170 -7.50 -15.45 15.78
C ARG A 170 -8.35 -16.67 15.49
N SER A 171 -9.56 -16.72 16.05
CA SER A 171 -10.50 -17.83 15.82
C SER A 171 -10.94 -17.89 14.34
N GLU A 172 -11.28 -16.75 13.76
CA GLU A 172 -11.67 -16.63 12.35
C GLU A 172 -10.53 -17.07 11.41
N GLN A 173 -9.28 -16.67 11.71
CA GLN A 173 -8.12 -17.08 10.90
C GLN A 173 -7.86 -18.58 10.98
N VAL A 174 -8.02 -19.21 12.16
CA VAL A 174 -7.91 -20.68 12.31
C VAL A 174 -8.99 -21.39 11.50
N GLU A 175 -10.23 -20.93 11.58
CA GLU A 175 -11.35 -21.50 10.82
C GLU A 175 -11.14 -21.34 9.32
N GLU A 176 -10.64 -20.18 8.85
CA GLU A 176 -10.31 -19.92 7.45
C GLU A 176 -9.23 -20.89 6.96
N GLU A 177 -8.10 -21.03 7.69
CA GLU A 177 -7.02 -21.96 7.33
C GLU A 177 -7.52 -23.40 7.23
N VAL A 178 -8.31 -23.86 8.21
CA VAL A 178 -8.91 -25.22 8.20
C VAL A 178 -9.85 -25.39 7.01
N SER A 179 -10.65 -24.38 6.68
CA SER A 179 -11.58 -24.42 5.56
C SER A 179 -10.84 -24.53 4.23
N PHE A 180 -9.83 -23.67 4.01
CA PHE A 180 -9.04 -23.66 2.77
C PHE A 180 -8.14 -24.89 2.64
N ALA A 181 -7.62 -25.45 3.74
CA ALA A 181 -6.83 -26.68 3.69
C ALA A 181 -7.62 -27.91 3.21
N ARG A 182 -8.95 -27.89 3.32
CA ARG A 182 -9.84 -28.95 2.83
C ARG A 182 -10.24 -28.80 1.38
N GLN A 183 -10.02 -27.64 0.78
CA GLN A 183 -10.41 -27.38 -0.59
C GLN A 183 -9.29 -27.87 -1.52
N ILE A 184 -9.72 -28.50 -2.63
CA ILE A 184 -8.80 -28.91 -3.69
C ILE A 184 -8.19 -27.63 -4.29
N ASP A 185 -6.93 -27.72 -4.72
CA ASP A 185 -6.16 -26.61 -5.31
C ASP A 185 -6.87 -26.01 -6.56
N ASP A 186 -7.88 -25.19 -6.31
CA ASP A 186 -8.44 -24.33 -7.34
C ASP A 186 -7.81 -22.94 -7.21
N VAL A 187 -6.95 -22.61 -8.16
CA VAL A 187 -6.24 -21.32 -8.23
C VAL A 187 -7.17 -20.10 -8.28
N ARG A 188 -8.46 -20.33 -8.56
CA ARG A 188 -9.50 -19.29 -8.56
C ARG A 188 -10.05 -18.99 -7.17
N LEU A 189 -9.82 -19.85 -6.20
CA LEU A 189 -10.25 -19.61 -4.82
C LEU A 189 -9.32 -18.58 -4.17
N SER A 190 -9.89 -17.46 -3.77
CA SER A 190 -9.20 -16.46 -2.95
C SER A 190 -9.87 -16.37 -1.58
N GLY A 191 -9.08 -16.54 -0.52
CA GLY A 191 -9.46 -16.18 0.84
C GLY A 191 -9.20 -14.69 1.12
N SER A 192 -9.12 -14.37 2.36
CA SER A 192 -8.61 -13.06 2.78
C SER A 192 -7.23 -12.82 2.17
N TRP A 193 -6.98 -11.61 1.66
CA TRP A 193 -5.69 -11.26 1.02
C TRP A 193 -4.83 -10.33 1.88
N TRP A 194 -5.42 -9.73 2.92
CA TRP A 194 -4.75 -8.81 3.82
C TRP A 194 -3.96 -9.53 4.91
N SER A 195 -2.92 -8.86 5.41
CA SER A 195 -2.07 -9.30 6.53
C SER A 195 -2.24 -8.48 7.80
N THR A 196 -3.27 -7.66 7.87
CA THR A 196 -3.53 -6.71 8.97
C THR A 196 -4.10 -7.39 10.21
N PRO A 197 -4.08 -6.70 11.37
CA PRO A 197 -4.98 -6.97 12.47
C PRO A 197 -6.46 -6.94 12.05
N ALA A 198 -7.37 -7.24 12.97
CA ALA A 198 -8.81 -7.14 12.71
C ALA A 198 -9.21 -5.73 12.26
N PHE A 199 -9.88 -5.60 11.12
CA PHE A 199 -10.33 -4.29 10.61
C PHE A 199 -11.32 -3.56 11.54
N ALA A 200 -11.96 -4.29 12.45
CA ALA A 200 -12.85 -3.73 13.46
C ALA A 200 -12.11 -3.03 14.62
N LEU A 201 -10.79 -3.25 14.77
CA LEU A 201 -9.98 -2.52 15.74
C LEU A 201 -9.95 -1.03 15.44
N PRO A 202 -9.79 -0.17 16.45
CA PRO A 202 -9.54 1.25 16.21
C PRO A 202 -8.29 1.43 15.35
N ARG A 203 -8.44 2.25 14.28
CA ARG A 203 -7.35 2.59 13.37
C ARG A 203 -7.22 4.08 13.23
N SER A 204 -6.00 4.59 13.20
CA SER A 204 -5.77 6.02 13.04
C SER A 204 -4.54 6.30 12.20
N THR A 205 -4.48 7.50 11.66
CA THR A 205 -3.34 8.07 10.96
C THR A 205 -3.06 9.47 11.47
N ARG A 206 -1.86 9.99 11.25
CA ARG A 206 -1.52 11.37 11.60
C ARG A 206 -2.38 12.37 10.83
N VAL A 207 -2.60 13.53 11.43
CA VAL A 207 -3.23 14.69 10.79
C VAL A 207 -2.16 15.64 10.29
N ARG A 208 -2.23 16.01 9.01
CA ARG A 208 -1.28 16.95 8.38
C ARG A 208 -1.94 18.29 8.07
N GLY A 209 -1.86 19.20 9.03
CA GLY A 209 -2.36 20.57 8.87
C GLY A 209 -3.79 20.62 8.33
N THR A 210 -4.02 21.40 7.26
CA THR A 210 -5.33 21.54 6.61
C THR A 210 -5.70 20.37 5.69
N ALA A 211 -4.75 19.51 5.33
CA ALA A 211 -5.02 18.32 4.51
C ALA A 211 -5.77 17.22 5.29
N GLY A 212 -5.87 17.34 6.62
CA GLY A 212 -6.52 16.36 7.45
C GLY A 212 -5.71 15.09 7.69
N PRO A 213 -6.35 14.02 8.17
CA PRO A 213 -5.71 12.73 8.34
C PRO A 213 -5.22 12.18 7.01
N VAL A 214 -3.99 11.66 6.97
CA VAL A 214 -3.45 11.08 5.73
C VAL A 214 -4.24 9.86 5.26
N GLY A 215 -4.91 9.15 6.16
CA GLY A 215 -5.82 8.05 5.84
C GLY A 215 -7.07 8.43 5.03
N LEU A 216 -7.37 9.73 4.84
CA LEU A 216 -8.38 10.16 3.86
C LEU A 216 -7.93 9.93 2.41
N THR A 217 -6.61 9.90 2.18
CA THR A 217 -6.01 9.86 0.84
C THR A 217 -5.17 8.61 0.62
N LEU A 218 -4.45 8.14 1.64
CA LEU A 218 -3.55 7.00 1.54
C LEU A 218 -4.30 5.69 1.82
N VAL A 219 -5.11 5.24 0.87
CA VAL A 219 -5.93 4.04 0.95
C VAL A 219 -5.60 3.13 -0.22
N GLU A 220 -5.23 1.86 0.08
CA GLU A 220 -5.03 0.84 -0.95
C GLU A 220 -6.35 0.53 -1.66
N ASP A 221 -6.32 0.45 -3.00
CA ASP A 221 -7.46 0.07 -3.84
C ASP A 221 -8.74 0.85 -3.45
N SER A 222 -8.66 2.18 -3.51
CA SER A 222 -9.72 3.04 -3.02
C SER A 222 -11.01 2.85 -3.82
N TRP A 223 -12.14 2.81 -3.11
CA TRP A 223 -13.46 2.60 -3.71
C TRP A 223 -14.10 3.90 -4.21
N GLY A 224 -13.32 4.98 -4.31
CA GLY A 224 -13.82 6.27 -4.79
C GLY A 224 -14.79 6.97 -3.81
N TRP A 225 -14.63 6.74 -2.50
CA TRP A 225 -15.42 7.44 -1.48
C TRP A 225 -15.33 8.95 -1.64
N THR A 226 -16.47 9.60 -1.45
CA THR A 226 -16.61 11.05 -1.55
C THR A 226 -16.94 11.72 -0.23
N SER A 227 -17.24 10.96 0.82
CA SER A 227 -17.44 11.49 2.16
C SER A 227 -16.85 10.57 3.23
N ALA A 228 -16.46 11.19 4.35
CA ALA A 228 -15.91 10.50 5.51
C ALA A 228 -16.23 11.25 6.80
N ARG A 229 -16.23 10.52 7.91
CA ARG A 229 -16.22 11.09 9.25
C ARG A 229 -14.86 10.90 9.89
N VAL A 230 -14.31 11.98 10.36
CA VAL A 230 -12.99 12.01 11.00
C VAL A 230 -13.16 12.24 12.50
N ARG A 231 -12.67 11.32 13.29
CA ARG A 231 -12.69 11.38 14.76
C ARG A 231 -11.27 11.59 15.26
N PRO A 232 -10.92 12.78 15.77
CA PRO A 232 -9.64 12.99 16.45
C PRO A 232 -9.54 12.10 17.68
N LEU A 233 -8.37 11.47 17.87
CA LEU A 233 -8.11 10.53 18.95
C LEU A 233 -6.97 11.02 19.83
N ALA A 234 -7.04 10.70 21.12
CA ALA A 234 -5.89 10.60 21.99
C ALA A 234 -5.29 9.19 21.84
N ALA A 235 -4.03 9.12 21.39
CA ALA A 235 -3.33 7.85 21.31
C ALA A 235 -3.16 7.25 22.72
N PRO A 236 -3.47 5.96 22.92
CA PRO A 236 -3.31 5.33 24.22
C PRO A 236 -1.85 5.26 24.63
N ASP A 237 -1.61 5.26 25.93
CA ASP A 237 -0.28 5.00 26.48
C ASP A 237 0.17 3.56 26.18
N GLY A 238 1.48 3.32 26.23
CA GLY A 238 2.08 2.02 26.02
C GLY A 238 2.95 1.94 24.78
N GLU A 239 3.56 0.78 24.60
CA GLU A 239 4.45 0.52 23.47
C GLU A 239 3.66 0.41 22.17
N VAL A 240 4.18 1.00 21.09
CA VAL A 240 3.72 0.80 19.74
C VAL A 240 4.82 0.11 18.95
N ILE A 241 4.51 -1.03 18.36
CA ILE A 241 5.46 -1.72 17.49
C ILE A 241 5.52 -0.98 16.15
N GLU A 242 6.71 -0.52 15.80
CA GLU A 242 6.95 0.21 14.55
C GLU A 242 7.38 -0.74 13.44
N ILE A 243 6.63 -0.76 12.35
CA ILE A 243 7.00 -1.46 11.11
C ILE A 243 7.56 -0.42 10.15
N ASP A 244 8.86 -0.21 10.25
CA ASP A 244 9.59 0.78 9.45
C ASP A 244 10.29 0.18 8.22
N GLY A 245 10.15 -1.14 8.00
CA GLY A 245 10.71 -1.84 6.86
C GLY A 245 10.53 -3.36 6.92
N PRO A 246 11.04 -4.07 5.90
CA PRO A 246 10.87 -5.52 5.79
C PRO A 246 11.53 -6.31 6.93
N GLU A 247 12.60 -5.79 7.53
CA GLU A 247 13.29 -6.42 8.66
C GLU A 247 12.43 -6.37 9.92
N ALA A 248 11.79 -5.23 10.20
CA ALA A 248 10.86 -5.08 11.34
C ALA A 248 9.64 -6.00 11.16
N TRP A 249 9.08 -6.06 9.94
CA TRP A 249 8.01 -6.99 9.61
C TRP A 249 8.42 -8.45 9.80
N ALA A 250 9.59 -8.83 9.28
CA ALA A 250 10.11 -10.19 9.42
C ALA A 250 10.36 -10.56 10.89
N ALA A 251 10.88 -9.63 11.69
CA ALA A 251 11.12 -9.85 13.12
C ALA A 251 9.79 -10.09 13.86
N LEU A 252 8.75 -9.30 13.55
CA LEU A 252 7.42 -9.47 14.13
C LEU A 252 6.81 -10.81 13.75
N CYS A 253 6.86 -11.20 12.46
CA CYS A 253 6.38 -12.50 12.01
C CYS A 253 7.11 -13.68 12.67
N ARG A 254 8.43 -13.58 12.87
CA ARG A 254 9.21 -14.63 13.54
C ARG A 254 8.93 -14.72 15.03
N ARG A 255 8.65 -13.60 15.68
CA ARG A 255 8.33 -13.54 17.11
C ARG A 255 6.94 -14.12 17.39
N HIS A 256 5.98 -13.86 16.51
CA HIS A 256 4.58 -14.26 16.64
C HIS A 256 4.10 -14.93 15.34
N PRO A 257 4.65 -16.10 14.96
CA PRO A 257 4.30 -16.71 13.68
C PRO A 257 2.88 -17.30 13.71
N PHE A 258 2.07 -16.90 12.74
CA PHE A 258 0.77 -17.51 12.46
C PHE A 258 0.74 -18.03 11.01
N PRO A 259 0.55 -19.36 10.79
CA PRO A 259 0.53 -19.93 9.46
C PRO A 259 -0.76 -19.56 8.72
N VAL A 260 -0.61 -19.06 7.47
CA VAL A 260 -1.71 -18.65 6.59
C VAL A 260 -1.56 -19.24 5.18
N THR A 261 -0.83 -20.33 5.06
CA THR A 261 -0.50 -20.92 3.77
C THR A 261 -1.75 -21.36 3.02
N ALA A 262 -2.71 -22.00 3.69
CA ALA A 262 -3.89 -22.54 3.02
C ALA A 262 -4.77 -21.43 2.44
N SER A 263 -5.00 -20.36 3.18
CA SER A 263 -5.88 -19.26 2.79
C SER A 263 -5.21 -18.22 1.87
N ARG A 264 -3.89 -18.03 1.97
CA ARG A 264 -3.16 -16.95 1.26
C ARG A 264 -2.35 -17.41 0.06
N ARG A 265 -2.02 -18.70 -0.07
CA ARG A 265 -1.11 -19.20 -1.12
C ARG A 265 -1.48 -18.75 -2.53
N ASN A 266 -2.76 -18.75 -2.88
CA ASN A 266 -3.21 -18.40 -4.22
C ASN A 266 -3.13 -16.88 -4.47
N VAL A 267 -3.52 -16.06 -3.48
CA VAL A 267 -3.52 -14.60 -3.62
C VAL A 267 -2.11 -14.05 -3.54
N TRP A 268 -1.40 -14.36 -2.45
CA TRP A 268 -0.03 -13.88 -2.28
C TRP A 268 0.95 -14.51 -3.28
N GLY A 269 0.67 -15.76 -3.72
CA GLY A 269 1.43 -16.38 -4.79
C GLY A 269 1.31 -15.63 -6.11
N ARG A 270 0.09 -15.27 -6.53
CA ARG A 270 -0.14 -14.48 -7.74
C ARG A 270 0.46 -13.07 -7.66
N THR A 271 0.26 -12.40 -6.53
CA THR A 271 0.77 -11.04 -6.31
C THR A 271 2.30 -10.98 -6.32
N THR A 272 2.96 -12.03 -5.80
CA THR A 272 4.41 -12.00 -5.56
C THR A 272 5.23 -12.94 -6.44
N GLY A 273 4.58 -13.83 -7.18
CA GLY A 273 5.23 -14.88 -7.95
C GLY A 273 5.88 -15.99 -7.11
N ARG A 274 5.62 -16.06 -5.77
CA ARG A 274 6.24 -17.03 -4.89
C ARG A 274 5.27 -18.13 -4.47
N GLU A 275 5.74 -19.36 -4.55
CA GLU A 275 5.08 -20.54 -3.96
C GLU A 275 5.72 -20.92 -2.62
N GLY A 276 4.99 -21.68 -1.79
CA GLY A 276 5.47 -22.24 -0.53
C GLY A 276 4.74 -21.76 0.70
N MET A 277 5.39 -21.86 1.86
CA MET A 277 4.77 -21.52 3.14
C MET A 277 4.63 -20.01 3.33
N TRP A 278 3.46 -19.62 3.87
CA TRP A 278 3.13 -18.24 4.18
C TRP A 278 2.77 -18.05 5.65
N MET A 279 3.29 -16.98 6.23
CA MET A 279 3.06 -16.58 7.62
C MET A 279 2.58 -15.14 7.70
N GLN A 280 1.89 -14.81 8.76
CA GLN A 280 1.64 -13.44 9.21
C GLN A 280 1.85 -13.37 10.73
N PRO A 281 1.86 -12.18 11.36
CA PRO A 281 1.86 -12.10 12.82
C PRO A 281 0.57 -12.69 13.43
N ASP A 282 0.68 -13.40 14.54
CA ASP A 282 -0.46 -13.71 15.42
C ASP A 282 -0.88 -12.44 16.16
N TRP A 283 -1.81 -11.71 15.59
CA TRP A 283 -2.23 -10.40 16.11
C TRP A 283 -2.87 -10.48 17.49
N ALA A 284 -3.43 -11.62 17.88
CA ALA A 284 -3.92 -11.81 19.24
C ALA A 284 -2.76 -11.92 20.25
N ALA A 285 -1.65 -12.55 19.84
CA ALA A 285 -0.44 -12.60 20.67
C ALA A 285 0.25 -11.22 20.74
N VAL A 286 0.32 -10.50 19.62
CA VAL A 286 0.87 -9.13 19.57
C VAL A 286 0.08 -8.17 20.44
N ALA A 287 -1.25 -8.27 20.46
CA ALA A 287 -2.13 -7.44 21.29
C ALA A 287 -1.89 -7.64 22.81
N GLY A 288 -1.34 -8.80 23.22
CA GLY A 288 -0.94 -9.06 24.60
C GLY A 288 0.35 -8.34 25.03
N GLU A 289 1.11 -7.77 24.11
CA GLU A 289 2.44 -7.18 24.38
C GLU A 289 2.53 -5.68 24.07
N ALA A 290 1.69 -5.16 23.17
CA ALA A 290 1.76 -3.78 22.72
C ALA A 290 0.40 -3.10 22.74
N ALA A 291 0.38 -1.78 22.91
CA ALA A 291 -0.83 -0.96 22.83
C ALA A 291 -1.28 -0.75 21.37
N GLY A 292 -0.37 -0.91 20.40
CA GLY A 292 -0.67 -0.76 18.99
C GLY A 292 0.47 -1.20 18.09
N VAL A 293 0.21 -1.20 16.80
CA VAL A 293 1.20 -1.45 15.74
C VAL A 293 1.03 -0.42 14.65
N HIS A 294 2.12 0.18 14.21
CA HIS A 294 2.16 1.27 13.24
C HIS A 294 3.01 0.88 12.02
N LEU A 295 2.51 1.15 10.83
CA LEU A 295 3.24 0.99 9.57
C LEU A 295 3.65 2.37 9.04
N SER A 296 4.94 2.70 9.12
CA SER A 296 5.43 3.97 8.60
C SER A 296 5.32 4.04 7.07
N VAL A 297 5.33 5.25 6.49
CA VAL A 297 5.31 5.41 5.01
C VAL A 297 6.52 4.72 4.37
N SER A 298 7.73 4.90 4.93
CA SER A 298 8.93 4.23 4.41
C SER A 298 8.85 2.71 4.54
N GLY A 299 8.28 2.22 5.64
CA GLY A 299 8.01 0.81 5.87
C GLY A 299 7.05 0.23 4.82
N TYR A 300 5.97 0.94 4.54
CA TYR A 300 5.01 0.59 3.49
C TYR A 300 5.68 0.50 2.11
N LEU A 301 6.36 1.57 1.68
CA LEU A 301 6.99 1.65 0.35
C LEU A 301 8.03 0.54 0.11
N ALA A 302 8.74 0.15 1.17
CA ALA A 302 9.76 -0.90 1.09
C ALA A 302 9.20 -2.33 1.21
N THR A 303 7.99 -2.51 1.79
CA THR A 303 7.53 -3.85 2.24
C THR A 303 6.24 -4.30 1.58
N ALA A 304 5.28 -3.38 1.33
CA ALA A 304 3.95 -3.75 0.83
C ALA A 304 4.04 -4.42 -0.55
N GLY A 305 3.37 -5.57 -0.69
CA GLY A 305 3.31 -6.34 -1.93
C GLY A 305 4.58 -7.09 -2.31
N ARG A 306 5.64 -7.10 -1.46
CA ARG A 306 6.85 -7.87 -1.73
C ARG A 306 6.94 -9.12 -0.86
N VAL A 307 7.71 -10.10 -1.32
CA VAL A 307 8.09 -11.26 -0.51
C VAL A 307 9.06 -10.84 0.58
N VAL A 308 8.71 -11.09 1.83
CA VAL A 308 9.60 -10.93 2.99
C VAL A 308 9.95 -12.32 3.51
N GLY A 309 11.21 -12.73 3.36
CA GLY A 309 11.69 -14.04 3.76
C GLY A 309 11.78 -14.19 5.28
N LEU A 310 11.32 -15.32 5.80
CA LEU A 310 11.32 -15.65 7.24
C LEU A 310 12.25 -16.84 7.58
N GLY A 311 13.12 -17.22 6.65
CA GLY A 311 13.96 -18.43 6.79
C GLY A 311 13.12 -19.70 6.72
N ASP A 312 13.31 -20.63 7.64
CA ASP A 312 12.62 -21.93 7.67
C ASP A 312 11.10 -21.83 7.86
N LEU A 313 10.59 -20.68 8.31
CA LEU A 313 9.15 -20.41 8.43
C LEU A 313 8.48 -20.07 7.09
N GLY A 314 9.27 -19.88 6.02
CA GLY A 314 8.76 -19.51 4.71
C GLY A 314 8.83 -18.00 4.45
N ALA A 315 7.72 -17.36 4.12
CA ALA A 315 7.68 -15.93 3.83
C ALA A 315 6.39 -15.26 4.30
N SER A 316 6.36 -13.94 4.22
CA SER A 316 5.22 -13.07 4.47
C SER A 316 5.16 -11.94 3.44
N THR A 317 4.06 -11.18 3.45
CA THR A 317 3.94 -9.91 2.75
C THR A 317 3.05 -8.96 3.56
N VAL A 318 3.25 -7.65 3.40
CA VAL A 318 2.31 -6.64 3.90
C VAL A 318 1.29 -6.35 2.81
N ALA A 319 0.01 -6.44 3.13
CA ALA A 319 -1.10 -6.21 2.22
C ALA A 319 -2.35 -5.77 2.98
N GLY A 320 -3.17 -4.89 2.39
CA GLY A 320 -4.39 -4.38 2.99
C GLY A 320 -4.16 -3.35 4.11
N TRP A 321 -3.01 -2.71 4.14
CA TRP A 321 -2.60 -1.80 5.20
C TRP A 321 -2.10 -0.48 4.61
N GLY A 322 -2.79 0.62 4.91
CA GLY A 322 -2.36 1.95 4.47
C GLY A 322 -1.05 2.42 5.15
N PRO A 323 -0.23 3.23 4.46
CA PRO A 323 0.94 3.83 5.08
C PRO A 323 0.54 4.84 6.16
N ASP A 324 1.37 4.97 7.20
CA ASP A 324 1.14 5.79 8.39
C ASP A 324 -0.10 5.37 9.21
N GLU A 325 -0.62 4.16 8.98
CA GLU A 325 -1.78 3.65 9.71
C GLU A 325 -1.34 2.87 10.96
N THR A 326 -2.00 3.17 12.07
CA THR A 326 -1.82 2.49 13.35
C THR A 326 -3.09 1.72 13.70
N PHE A 327 -2.96 0.43 14.00
CA PHE A 327 -3.99 -0.37 14.67
C PHE A 327 -3.76 -0.34 16.16
N TRP A 328 -4.80 -0.05 16.93
CA TRP A 328 -4.74 0.04 18.37
C TRP A 328 -5.35 -1.21 19.02
N PHE A 329 -4.55 -1.87 19.85
CA PHE A 329 -4.98 -3.01 20.66
C PHE A 329 -5.51 -2.59 22.03
N SER A 330 -5.36 -1.32 22.37
CA SER A 330 -5.89 -0.68 23.57
C SER A 330 -7.08 0.22 23.22
N PRO A 331 -8.01 0.46 24.14
CA PRO A 331 -9.08 1.43 23.93
C PRO A 331 -8.52 2.81 23.60
N VAL A 332 -9.16 3.49 22.64
CA VAL A 332 -8.83 4.84 22.23
C VAL A 332 -9.91 5.82 22.71
N GLU A 333 -9.49 7.01 23.13
CA GLU A 333 -10.40 8.07 23.53
C GLU A 333 -10.53 9.12 22.43
N GLN A 334 -11.76 9.63 22.25
CA GLN A 334 -12.02 10.74 21.36
C GLN A 334 -11.52 12.03 22.01
N SER A 335 -10.60 12.74 21.34
CA SER A 335 -9.98 13.97 21.86
C SER A 335 -10.73 15.25 21.47
N ALA A 336 -11.55 15.21 20.42
CA ALA A 336 -12.36 16.33 19.93
C ALA A 336 -13.62 15.83 19.20
N PRO A 337 -14.63 16.68 18.95
CA PRO A 337 -15.82 16.32 18.20
C PRO A 337 -15.49 15.72 16.83
N GLU A 338 -16.31 14.74 16.41
CA GLU A 338 -16.23 14.15 15.08
C GLU A 338 -16.50 15.22 14.01
N GLN A 339 -15.80 15.16 12.91
CA GLN A 339 -15.82 16.13 11.81
C GLN A 339 -16.25 15.43 10.53
N GLU A 340 -17.08 16.10 9.75
CA GLU A 340 -17.47 15.63 8.43
C GLU A 340 -16.49 16.16 7.37
N TRP A 341 -16.11 15.31 6.43
CA TRP A 341 -15.19 15.62 5.33
C TRP A 341 -15.81 15.17 4.02
N VAL A 342 -15.67 15.99 2.99
CA VAL A 342 -16.18 15.73 1.64
C VAL A 342 -15.04 15.91 0.64
N ARG A 343 -14.98 15.02 -0.33
CA ARG A 343 -14.00 15.06 -1.42
C ARG A 343 -14.53 15.91 -2.57
N ASP A 344 -13.73 16.87 -3.00
CA ASP A 344 -13.97 17.68 -4.21
C ASP A 344 -12.74 17.50 -5.13
N GLY A 345 -12.94 16.81 -6.24
CA GLY A 345 -11.83 16.35 -7.09
C GLY A 345 -10.87 15.46 -6.30
N ASP A 346 -9.60 15.87 -6.21
CA ASP A 346 -8.57 15.14 -5.47
C ASP A 346 -8.33 15.70 -4.07
N THR A 347 -9.14 16.66 -3.63
CA THR A 347 -8.96 17.36 -2.35
C THR A 347 -10.06 17.00 -1.36
N TRP A 348 -9.67 16.65 -0.15
CA TRP A 348 -10.58 16.50 0.96
C TRP A 348 -10.75 17.80 1.71
N ASN A 349 -12.00 18.19 1.96
CA ASN A 349 -12.37 19.42 2.65
C ASN A 349 -13.24 19.12 3.87
N ARG A 350 -12.95 19.78 4.96
CA ARG A 350 -13.79 19.73 6.16
C ARG A 350 -15.04 20.60 5.93
N VAL A 351 -16.21 20.02 6.26
CA VAL A 351 -17.52 20.71 6.17
C VAL A 351 -17.85 21.48 7.46
#